data_c791c28ab2a7aa5eacd2005bc0b93859
#
_entry.id   c791c28ab2a7aa5eacd2005bc0b93859
#
_cell.length_a   1.000
_cell.length_b   1.000
_cell.length_c   1.000
_cell.angle_alpha   90.00
_cell.angle_beta   90.00
_cell.angle_gamma   90.00
#
_symmetry.space_group_name_H-M   'P 1'
#
loop_
_entity.id
_entity.type
_entity.pdbx_description
1 polymer ?
#
loop_
_entity_poly.entity_id
_entity_poly.type
_entity_poly.pdbx_seq_one_letter_code
_entity_poly.pdbx_strand_id
1 'polypeptide(L)'
;LKKNKIEIPNIWSIINKRGSSNAMHIHSNSYISAAYYVKAPEKCGDIVFYDPRQSRLVRKPKISKLNNLNGEEVNIKPTDGLLVLFPSYLYHSVNENLSNEERIVISFNVDLK
;
A
#
# COMPACT_ATOMS: atom_id res chain seq x y z
N LEU A 1 18.48 -26.62 5.76
CA LEU A 1 17.66 -25.48 5.33
C LEU A 1 17.46 -25.56 3.81
N LYS A 2 16.20 -25.64 3.40
CA LYS A 2 15.87 -25.53 1.98
C LYS A 2 16.21 -24.10 1.52
N LYS A 3 16.94 -23.99 0.43
CA LYS A 3 17.12 -22.70 -0.23
C LYS A 3 15.83 -22.36 -0.98
N ASN A 4 15.14 -21.33 -0.55
CA ASN A 4 13.98 -20.83 -1.26
C ASN A 4 14.43 -19.94 -2.43
N LYS A 5 13.74 -20.07 -3.53
CA LYS A 5 13.92 -19.19 -4.68
C LYS A 5 12.90 -18.05 -4.58
N ILE A 6 13.38 -16.83 -4.75
CA ILE A 6 12.50 -15.66 -4.84
C ILE A 6 12.00 -15.54 -6.27
N GLU A 7 10.70 -15.40 -6.42
CA GLU A 7 10.06 -15.20 -7.72
C GLU A 7 9.13 -13.98 -7.67
N ILE A 8 9.04 -13.32 -8.82
CA ILE A 8 8.07 -12.26 -9.07
C ILE A 8 7.08 -12.80 -10.11
N PRO A 9 5.96 -13.42 -9.68
CA PRO A 9 5.05 -14.08 -10.60
C PRO A 9 4.29 -13.11 -11.49
N ASN A 10 4.11 -11.88 -11.04
CA ASN A 10 3.41 -10.85 -11.80
C ASN A 10 3.94 -9.46 -11.48
N ILE A 11 3.94 -8.62 -12.48
CA ILE A 11 4.32 -7.21 -12.40
C ILE A 11 3.44 -6.44 -13.37
N TRP A 12 2.95 -5.27 -12.94
CA TRP A 12 2.08 -4.43 -13.77
C TRP A 12 2.26 -2.96 -13.42
N SER A 13 1.86 -2.09 -14.33
CA SER A 13 1.86 -0.65 -14.11
C SER A 13 0.44 -0.14 -13.90
N ILE A 14 0.31 0.87 -13.06
CA ILE A 14 -0.94 1.57 -12.80
C ILE A 14 -0.70 3.05 -13.07
N ILE A 15 -1.52 3.62 -13.95
CA ILE A 15 -1.51 5.04 -14.26
C ILE A 15 -2.83 5.63 -13.78
N ASN A 16 -2.77 6.48 -12.77
CA ASN A 16 -3.94 7.12 -12.19
C ASN A 16 -3.95 8.61 -12.54
N LYS A 17 -4.95 9.01 -13.31
CA LYS A 17 -5.22 10.41 -13.59
C LYS A 17 -5.91 11.08 -12.42
N ARG A 18 -6.05 12.40 -12.47
CA ARG A 18 -6.82 13.15 -11.48
C ARG A 18 -8.19 12.52 -11.25
N GLY A 19 -8.56 12.35 -10.00
CA GLY A 19 -9.83 11.76 -9.59
C GLY A 19 -9.81 10.24 -9.43
N SER A 20 -8.74 9.56 -9.83
CA SER A 20 -8.63 8.11 -9.68
C SER A 20 -8.14 7.72 -8.30
N SER A 21 -8.71 6.63 -7.78
CA SER A 21 -8.35 6.01 -6.51
C SER A 21 -8.37 4.50 -6.64
N ASN A 22 -7.81 3.80 -5.67
CA ASN A 22 -7.89 2.35 -5.59
C ASN A 22 -8.61 1.95 -4.30
N ALA A 23 -9.67 1.16 -4.44
CA ALA A 23 -10.45 0.68 -3.32
C ALA A 23 -9.64 -0.26 -2.42
N MET A 24 -10.08 -0.39 -1.16
CA MET A 24 -9.46 -1.29 -0.20
C MET A 24 -9.47 -2.72 -0.71
N HIS A 25 -8.30 -3.38 -0.70
CA HIS A 25 -8.14 -4.75 -1.17
C HIS A 25 -6.92 -5.42 -0.53
N ILE A 26 -6.78 -6.72 -0.78
CA ILE A 26 -5.60 -7.51 -0.44
C ILE A 26 -5.12 -8.23 -1.70
N HIS A 27 -3.88 -8.72 -1.64
CA HIS A 27 -3.33 -9.60 -2.68
C HIS A 27 -3.28 -11.02 -2.12
N SER A 28 -4.12 -11.91 -2.68
CA SER A 28 -4.11 -13.32 -2.29
C SER A 28 -3.01 -14.10 -3.00
N ASN A 29 -2.58 -15.22 -2.40
CA ASN A 29 -1.61 -16.16 -2.96
C ASN A 29 -0.19 -15.58 -3.17
N SER A 30 0.20 -14.56 -2.43
CA SER A 30 1.55 -14.02 -2.44
C SER A 30 2.03 -13.72 -1.03
N TYR A 31 3.33 -13.66 -0.83
CA TYR A 31 3.91 -13.35 0.48
C TYR A 31 4.07 -11.85 0.70
N ILE A 32 4.69 -11.19 -0.26
CA ILE A 32 4.98 -9.76 -0.21
C ILE A 32 4.39 -9.10 -1.45
N SER A 33 3.84 -7.93 -1.26
CA SER A 33 3.40 -7.05 -2.33
C SER A 33 4.24 -5.78 -2.32
N ALA A 34 4.37 -5.17 -3.47
CA ALA A 34 5.22 -4.00 -3.65
C ALA A 34 4.54 -2.95 -4.52
N ALA A 35 4.82 -1.70 -4.21
CA ALA A 35 4.46 -0.56 -5.04
C ALA A 35 5.69 0.34 -5.20
N TYR A 36 6.14 0.49 -6.43
CA TYR A 36 7.24 1.38 -6.78
C TYR A 36 6.70 2.61 -7.51
N TYR A 37 6.92 3.78 -6.93
CA TYR A 37 6.40 5.04 -7.47
C TYR A 37 7.38 5.62 -8.49
N VAL A 38 7.03 5.47 -9.77
CA VAL A 38 7.77 6.09 -10.87
C VAL A 38 7.52 7.60 -10.89
N LYS A 39 6.26 7.99 -10.69
CA LYS A 39 5.85 9.40 -10.62
C LYS A 39 4.79 9.57 -9.54
N ALA A 40 5.10 10.39 -8.56
CA ALA A 40 4.22 10.69 -7.44
C ALA A 40 4.16 12.21 -7.22
N PRO A 41 3.34 12.94 -8.01
CA PRO A 41 3.22 14.38 -7.86
C PRO A 41 2.60 14.74 -6.50
N GLU A 42 2.81 15.97 -6.06
CA GLU A 42 2.16 16.48 -4.85
C GLU A 42 0.65 16.33 -4.96
N LYS A 43 0.01 15.93 -3.85
CA LYS A 43 -1.43 15.66 -3.76
C LYS A 43 -1.93 14.50 -4.64
N CYS A 44 -1.04 13.58 -5.01
CA CYS A 44 -1.45 12.44 -5.85
C CYS A 44 -2.22 11.35 -5.10
N GLY A 45 -2.38 11.48 -3.78
CA GLY A 45 -3.05 10.50 -2.93
C GLY A 45 -2.08 9.56 -2.22
N ASP A 46 -2.33 9.33 -0.94
CA ASP A 46 -1.52 8.45 -0.11
C ASP A 46 -1.91 7.00 -0.33
N ILE A 47 -0.95 6.08 -0.11
CA ILE A 47 -1.27 4.69 0.12
C ILE A 47 -1.59 4.51 1.61
N VAL A 48 -2.70 3.84 1.90
CA VAL A 48 -3.24 3.68 3.24
C VAL A 48 -3.24 2.20 3.60
N PHE A 49 -2.62 1.86 4.73
CA PHE A 49 -2.63 0.51 5.27
C PHE A 49 -3.52 0.45 6.51
N TYR A 50 -4.27 -0.63 6.63
CA TYR A 50 -5.23 -0.84 7.71
C TYR A 50 -4.70 -1.89 8.68
N ASP A 51 -4.87 -1.65 9.98
CA ASP A 51 -4.48 -2.61 11.02
C ASP A 51 -5.23 -3.93 10.79
N PRO A 52 -4.52 -5.05 10.55
CA PRO A 52 -5.14 -6.34 10.31
C PRO A 52 -5.74 -6.97 11.56
N ARG A 53 -5.41 -6.46 12.74
CA ARG A 53 -5.93 -6.99 14.01
C ARG A 53 -7.39 -6.61 14.19
N GLN A 54 -8.16 -7.51 14.82
CA GLN A 54 -9.56 -7.25 15.11
C GLN A 54 -9.78 -6.21 16.21
N SER A 55 -8.73 -5.62 16.75
CA SER A 55 -8.81 -4.58 17.79
C SER A 55 -9.67 -3.40 17.38
N ARG A 56 -9.80 -3.11 16.09
CA ARG A 56 -10.70 -2.05 15.59
C ARG A 56 -12.19 -2.39 15.77
N LEU A 57 -12.52 -3.66 16.02
CA LEU A 57 -13.88 -4.15 16.25
C LEU A 57 -14.25 -4.20 17.75
N VAL A 58 -13.27 -3.96 18.64
CA VAL A 58 -13.47 -3.94 20.08
C VAL A 58 -13.28 -2.53 20.62
N ARG A 59 -13.69 -2.36 21.88
CA ARG A 59 -13.57 -1.05 22.56
C ARG A 59 -12.09 -0.63 22.62
N LYS A 60 -11.83 0.61 22.20
CA LYS A 60 -10.50 1.21 22.19
C LYS A 60 -10.36 2.29 23.24
N PRO A 61 -9.16 2.50 23.78
CA PRO A 61 -8.89 3.66 24.62
C PRO A 61 -8.99 4.95 23.80
N LYS A 62 -9.30 6.04 24.49
CA LYS A 62 -9.23 7.36 23.86
C LYS A 62 -7.77 7.67 23.53
N ILE A 63 -7.54 8.17 22.33
CA ILE A 63 -6.23 8.52 21.83
C ILE A 63 -6.11 10.04 21.79
N SER A 64 -5.12 10.60 22.50
CA SER A 64 -4.89 12.05 22.52
C SER A 64 -4.16 12.54 21.27
N LYS A 65 -3.31 11.67 20.68
CA LYS A 65 -2.56 11.97 19.45
C LYS A 65 -2.33 10.68 18.67
N LEU A 66 -2.67 10.69 17.40
CA LEU A 66 -2.43 9.55 16.51
C LEU A 66 -0.95 9.46 16.13
N ASN A 67 -0.45 8.22 16.06
CA ASN A 67 0.86 7.88 15.51
C ASN A 67 0.81 6.47 14.91
N ASN A 68 1.91 5.99 14.33
CA ASN A 68 1.96 4.67 13.68
C ASN A 68 1.79 3.47 14.63
N LEU A 69 1.84 3.71 15.95
CA LEU A 69 1.70 2.64 16.94
C LEU A 69 0.28 2.50 17.49
N ASN A 70 -0.50 3.56 17.48
CA ASN A 70 -1.83 3.61 18.10
C ASN A 70 -2.99 3.90 17.14
N GLY A 71 -2.69 4.19 15.87
CA GLY A 71 -3.70 4.41 14.84
C GLY A 71 -4.21 3.11 14.22
N GLU A 72 -5.42 3.15 13.66
CA GLU A 72 -5.97 2.02 12.89
C GLU A 72 -5.46 1.99 11.46
N GLU A 73 -4.97 3.13 10.97
CA GLU A 73 -4.50 3.34 9.62
C GLU A 73 -3.10 3.96 9.65
N VAL A 74 -2.31 3.59 8.66
CA VAL A 74 -1.03 4.23 8.38
C VAL A 74 -1.09 4.79 6.97
N ASN A 75 -0.94 6.10 6.86
CA ASN A 75 -0.89 6.80 5.59
C ASN A 75 0.56 7.06 5.22
N ILE A 76 0.93 6.68 4.00
CA ILE A 76 2.26 6.95 3.46
C ILE A 76 2.10 7.88 2.27
N LYS A 77 2.68 9.07 2.38
CA LYS A 77 2.75 10.02 1.27
C LYS A 77 3.83 9.55 0.29
N PRO A 78 3.46 9.22 -0.95
CA PRO A 78 4.45 8.76 -1.92
C PRO A 78 5.29 9.92 -2.46
N THR A 79 6.52 9.57 -2.85
CA THR A 79 7.44 10.43 -3.56
C THR A 79 8.02 9.66 -4.74
N ASP A 80 8.55 10.38 -5.73
CA ASP A 80 9.22 9.74 -6.86
C ASP A 80 10.35 8.83 -6.38
N GLY A 81 10.38 7.60 -6.86
CA GLY A 81 11.39 6.60 -6.49
C GLY A 81 11.14 5.85 -5.19
N LEU A 82 10.02 6.11 -4.49
CA LEU A 82 9.67 5.37 -3.27
C LEU A 82 9.27 3.94 -3.61
N LEU A 83 9.87 2.98 -2.95
CA LEU A 83 9.45 1.58 -2.95
C LEU A 83 8.79 1.24 -1.61
N VAL A 84 7.56 0.79 -1.66
CA VAL A 84 6.82 0.32 -0.49
C VAL A 84 6.66 -1.19 -0.58
N LEU A 85 7.12 -1.91 0.44
CA LEU A 85 6.95 -3.36 0.56
C LEU A 85 6.05 -3.64 1.74
N PHE A 86 5.09 -4.54 1.56
CA PHE A 86 4.14 -4.89 2.61
C PHE A 86 3.66 -6.34 2.49
N PRO A 87 3.24 -6.96 3.61
CA PRO A 87 2.65 -8.30 3.54
C PRO A 87 1.42 -8.30 2.64
N SER A 88 1.30 -9.30 1.77
CA SER A 88 0.21 -9.36 0.80
C SER A 88 -1.18 -9.47 1.42
N TYR A 89 -1.28 -9.98 2.67
CA TYR A 89 -2.54 -10.08 3.40
C TYR A 89 -3.03 -8.73 3.96
N LEU A 90 -2.19 -7.70 3.95
CA LEU A 90 -2.52 -6.42 4.59
C LEU A 90 -3.49 -5.63 3.71
N TYR A 91 -4.66 -5.29 4.27
CA TYR A 91 -5.61 -4.44 3.58
C TYR A 91 -5.01 -3.06 3.34
N HIS A 92 -5.16 -2.58 2.14
CA HIS A 92 -4.67 -1.26 1.74
C HIS A 92 -5.58 -0.65 0.68
N SER A 93 -5.50 0.65 0.57
CA SER A 93 -6.19 1.45 -0.44
C SER A 93 -5.28 2.59 -0.90
N VAL A 94 -5.66 3.24 -1.97
CA VAL A 94 -4.95 4.43 -2.45
C VAL A 94 -5.94 5.56 -2.61
N ASN A 95 -5.67 6.67 -1.95
CA ASN A 95 -6.51 7.84 -1.98
C ASN A 95 -6.55 8.49 -3.36
N GLU A 96 -7.57 9.29 -3.59
CA GLU A 96 -7.79 9.99 -4.84
C GLU A 96 -6.60 10.87 -5.22
N ASN A 97 -6.22 10.82 -6.49
CA ASN A 97 -5.25 11.74 -7.06
C ASN A 97 -5.91 13.12 -7.26
N LEU A 98 -5.51 14.08 -6.44
CA LEU A 98 -6.00 15.46 -6.49
C LEU A 98 -5.06 16.39 -7.26
N SER A 99 -3.97 15.85 -7.82
CA SER A 99 -3.04 16.60 -8.64
C SER A 99 -3.55 16.73 -10.07
N ASN A 100 -2.94 17.60 -10.85
CA ASN A 100 -3.22 17.74 -12.28
C ASN A 100 -2.35 16.81 -13.13
N GLU A 101 -1.49 16.01 -12.50
CA GLU A 101 -0.56 15.11 -13.17
C GLU A 101 -0.90 13.65 -12.85
N GLU A 102 -0.46 12.75 -13.72
CA GLU A 102 -0.62 11.31 -13.51
C GLU A 102 0.28 10.80 -12.39
N ARG A 103 -0.26 9.92 -11.55
CA ARG A 103 0.51 9.08 -10.65
C ARG A 103 0.82 7.77 -11.36
N ILE A 104 2.08 7.39 -11.41
CA ILE A 104 2.54 6.19 -12.11
C ILE A 104 3.23 5.27 -11.11
N VAL A 105 2.71 4.06 -10.99
CA VAL A 105 3.18 3.05 -10.03
C VAL A 105 3.43 1.74 -10.77
N ILE A 106 4.55 1.09 -10.45
CA ILE A 106 4.80 -0.29 -10.84
C ILE A 106 4.53 -1.16 -9.61
N SER A 107 3.57 -2.06 -9.73
CA SER A 107 3.21 -2.99 -8.66
C SER A 107 3.67 -4.40 -9.02
N PHE A 108 4.10 -5.15 -8.02
CA PHE A 108 4.49 -6.55 -8.20
C PHE A 108 4.29 -7.33 -6.91
N ASN A 109 4.19 -8.64 -7.05
CA ASN A 109 4.13 -9.56 -5.92
C ASN A 109 5.39 -10.41 -5.88
N VAL A 110 5.76 -10.86 -4.70
CA VAL A 110 6.93 -11.70 -4.46
C VAL A 110 6.50 -12.98 -3.78
N ASP A 111 6.93 -14.10 -4.35
CA ASP A 111 6.71 -15.43 -3.82
C ASP A 111 8.03 -16.12 -3.52
N LEU A 112 7.94 -17.16 -2.67
CA LEU A 112 9.03 -18.06 -2.34
C LEU A 112 8.70 -19.44 -2.89
N LYS A 113 9.64 -20.02 -3.58
CA LYS A 113 9.57 -21.42 -4.05
C LYS A 113 10.73 -22.23 -3.56
#